data_c68e434f23af268c2f3a40bd933bceb1
#
_entry.id   c68e434f23af268c2f3a40bd933bceb1
#
_cell.length_a   1.000
_cell.length_b   1.000
_cell.length_c   1.000
_cell.angle_alpha   90.00
_cell.angle_beta   90.00
_cell.angle_gamma   90.00
#
_symmetry.space_group_name_H-M   'P 1'
#
loop_
_entity.id
_entity.type
_entity.pdbx_description
1 polymer ?
#
loop_
_entity_poly.entity_id
_entity_poly.type
_entity_poly.pdbx_seq_one_letter_code
_entity_poly.pdbx_strand_id
1 'polypeptide(L)'
;MKLKALSAAILLSSSTMAFAQHHDEGHAHMGPVVSCTDMATPPWAGLPDGDRQQVASLRKDLAAFNTPETAKAGGFMPVLGDIPGMGTHYVNMAVSMRGKNLDVNTPDQLLFREEQLVGAAYSFTDVPDTKVPLPFNSDLASWHDHPQFARDGQTLHMLHVWFVPSSNGPFAGLNFWLPYETAGVSIPNPCWMANETDADVIRNVSFALVDQEFERTDMLAALDIAARNDDRGAWLAAADEFMGDLSS
;
A
#
# COMPACT_ATOMS: atom_id res chain seq x y z
N MET A 1 61.31 -23.19 -0.53
CA MET A 1 59.97 -23.40 0.02
C MET A 1 58.93 -23.15 -1.08
N LYS A 2 58.26 -24.18 -1.57
CA LYS A 2 57.29 -24.11 -2.66
C LYS A 2 55.87 -24.06 -2.06
N LEU A 3 55.13 -22.94 -2.24
CA LEU A 3 53.72 -22.86 -1.90
C LEU A 3 52.91 -23.58 -3.00
N LYS A 4 52.09 -24.53 -2.60
CA LYS A 4 51.12 -25.19 -3.46
C LYS A 4 49.83 -24.39 -3.37
N ALA A 5 49.34 -23.94 -4.53
CA ALA A 5 48.02 -23.36 -4.69
C ALA A 5 46.97 -24.47 -4.69
N LEU A 6 45.96 -24.37 -3.84
CA LEU A 6 44.78 -25.23 -3.80
C LEU A 6 43.67 -24.54 -4.59
N SER A 7 43.33 -25.12 -5.75
CA SER A 7 42.16 -24.68 -6.52
C SER A 7 40.92 -25.40 -5.98
N ALA A 8 39.98 -24.67 -5.42
CA ALA A 8 38.66 -25.16 -5.07
C ALA A 8 37.71 -24.95 -6.25
N ALA A 9 37.26 -26.09 -6.82
CA ALA A 9 36.21 -26.08 -7.84
C ALA A 9 34.85 -26.00 -7.15
N ILE A 10 34.11 -24.92 -7.44
CA ILE A 10 32.72 -24.79 -7.00
C ILE A 10 31.82 -25.41 -8.08
N LEU A 11 31.21 -26.55 -7.72
CA LEU A 11 30.16 -27.17 -8.50
C LEU A 11 28.85 -26.39 -8.29
N LEU A 12 28.39 -25.66 -9.32
CA LEU A 12 27.03 -25.15 -9.36
C LEU A 12 26.07 -26.27 -9.73
N SER A 13 25.29 -26.74 -8.76
CA SER A 13 24.14 -27.59 -9.01
C SER A 13 22.94 -26.72 -9.39
N SER A 14 22.56 -26.73 -10.67
CA SER A 14 21.33 -26.18 -11.18
C SER A 14 20.15 -27.07 -10.78
N SER A 15 19.39 -26.63 -9.77
CA SER A 15 18.11 -27.26 -9.42
C SER A 15 17.03 -26.65 -10.30
N THR A 16 16.59 -27.38 -11.31
CA THR A 16 15.36 -27.08 -12.06
C THR A 16 14.16 -27.38 -11.18
N MET A 17 13.51 -26.36 -10.67
CA MET A 17 12.19 -26.52 -10.05
C MET A 17 11.14 -26.70 -11.17
N ALA A 18 10.59 -27.90 -11.23
CA ALA A 18 9.43 -28.18 -12.03
C ALA A 18 8.19 -27.59 -11.33
N PHE A 19 7.58 -26.60 -11.96
CA PHE A 19 6.25 -26.12 -11.55
C PHE A 19 5.21 -27.18 -11.94
N ALA A 20 4.62 -27.81 -10.94
CA ALA A 20 3.45 -28.66 -11.12
C ALA A 20 2.26 -27.73 -11.46
N GLN A 21 1.77 -27.82 -12.69
CA GLN A 21 0.47 -27.24 -13.06
C GLN A 21 -0.63 -28.08 -12.40
N HIS A 22 -1.22 -27.57 -11.33
CA HIS A 22 -2.51 -28.06 -10.86
C HIS A 22 -3.59 -27.50 -11.78
N HIS A 23 -4.11 -28.34 -12.66
CA HIS A 23 -5.40 -28.13 -13.28
C HIS A 23 -6.46 -28.43 -12.24
N ASP A 24 -6.99 -27.38 -11.62
CA ASP A 24 -8.21 -27.48 -10.83
C ASP A 24 -9.38 -27.08 -11.73
N GLU A 25 -10.11 -28.08 -12.26
CA GLU A 25 -11.38 -27.87 -12.96
C GLU A 25 -12.48 -27.62 -11.92
N GLY A 26 -12.40 -26.49 -11.23
CA GLY A 26 -13.44 -25.95 -10.36
C GLY A 26 -14.38 -25.07 -11.19
N HIS A 27 -15.65 -25.44 -11.26
CA HIS A 27 -16.72 -24.61 -11.84
C HIS A 27 -16.73 -23.23 -11.17
N ALA A 28 -16.15 -22.24 -11.84
CA ALA A 28 -16.19 -20.86 -11.41
C ALA A 28 -17.65 -20.36 -11.51
N HIS A 29 -18.28 -20.13 -10.37
CA HIS A 29 -19.40 -19.21 -10.30
C HIS A 29 -18.86 -17.84 -10.73
N MET A 30 -19.05 -17.50 -12.01
CA MET A 30 -18.73 -16.16 -12.51
C MET A 30 -19.74 -15.20 -11.89
N GLY A 31 -19.41 -14.66 -10.72
CA GLY A 31 -20.00 -13.43 -10.24
C GLY A 31 -19.73 -12.31 -11.25
N PRO A 32 -20.42 -11.18 -11.15
CA PRO A 32 -20.16 -10.04 -12.03
C PRO A 32 -18.66 -9.72 -11.98
N VAL A 33 -18.03 -9.58 -13.16
CA VAL A 33 -16.63 -9.16 -13.25
C VAL A 33 -16.57 -7.75 -12.68
N VAL A 34 -15.95 -7.62 -11.50
CA VAL A 34 -15.74 -6.34 -10.84
C VAL A 34 -14.66 -5.61 -11.61
N SER A 35 -14.94 -4.40 -12.07
CA SER A 35 -13.90 -3.60 -12.74
C SER A 35 -12.84 -3.17 -11.74
N CYS A 36 -11.60 -3.00 -12.19
CA CYS A 36 -10.54 -2.51 -11.33
C CYS A 36 -10.79 -1.10 -10.85
N THR A 37 -11.46 -0.27 -11.64
CA THR A 37 -11.91 1.05 -11.24
C THR A 37 -12.84 0.96 -10.03
N ASP A 38 -13.75 0.00 -10.01
CA ASP A 38 -14.68 -0.20 -8.89
C ASP A 38 -13.98 -0.64 -7.60
N MET A 39 -12.83 -1.31 -7.71
CA MET A 39 -12.01 -1.71 -6.57
C MET A 39 -11.05 -0.63 -6.12
N ALA A 40 -10.63 0.25 -7.03
CA ALA A 40 -9.54 1.20 -6.81
C ALA A 40 -10.01 2.63 -6.50
N THR A 41 -11.28 2.94 -6.74
CA THR A 41 -11.80 4.31 -6.56
C THR A 41 -13.04 4.33 -5.67
N PRO A 42 -13.18 5.35 -4.79
CA PRO A 42 -14.43 5.58 -4.09
C PRO A 42 -15.60 5.74 -5.09
N PRO A 43 -16.79 5.22 -4.81
CA PRO A 43 -17.27 4.64 -3.56
C PRO A 43 -16.96 3.15 -3.36
N TRP A 44 -15.94 2.58 -4.02
CA TRP A 44 -15.49 1.19 -3.85
C TRP A 44 -16.57 0.16 -4.24
N ALA A 45 -17.20 0.37 -5.40
CA ALA A 45 -18.34 -0.42 -5.85
C ALA A 45 -18.04 -1.94 -5.97
N GLY A 46 -16.75 -2.30 -6.09
CA GLY A 46 -16.28 -3.68 -6.09
C GLY A 46 -16.19 -4.36 -4.73
N LEU A 47 -16.28 -3.61 -3.63
CA LEU A 47 -16.32 -4.20 -2.29
C LEU A 47 -17.69 -4.78 -1.96
N PRO A 48 -17.75 -5.76 -1.04
CA PRO A 48 -19.01 -6.15 -0.40
C PRO A 48 -19.74 -4.94 0.17
N ASP A 49 -21.08 -4.94 0.07
CA ASP A 49 -21.90 -3.81 0.48
C ASP A 49 -21.67 -3.37 1.94
N GLY A 50 -21.47 -4.34 2.84
CA GLY A 50 -21.21 -4.07 4.26
C GLY A 50 -19.93 -3.27 4.47
N ASP A 51 -18.81 -3.67 3.83
CA ASP A 51 -17.52 -3.01 3.97
C ASP A 51 -17.53 -1.64 3.29
N ARG A 52 -18.16 -1.53 2.12
CA ARG A 52 -18.33 -0.26 1.42
C ARG A 52 -19.09 0.76 2.28
N GLN A 53 -20.19 0.33 2.90
CA GLN A 53 -20.95 1.18 3.82
C GLN A 53 -20.15 1.56 5.06
N GLN A 54 -19.36 0.62 5.58
CA GLN A 54 -18.52 0.84 6.75
C GLN A 54 -17.40 1.85 6.48
N VAL A 55 -16.71 1.74 5.32
CA VAL A 55 -15.70 2.73 4.88
C VAL A 55 -16.34 4.10 4.68
N ALA A 56 -17.52 4.16 4.05
CA ALA A 56 -18.25 5.42 3.84
C ALA A 56 -18.69 6.06 5.17
N SER A 57 -19.17 5.25 6.12
CA SER A 57 -19.53 5.72 7.46
C SER A 57 -18.33 6.26 8.21
N LEU A 58 -17.21 5.52 8.22
CA LEU A 58 -15.98 5.95 8.85
C LEU A 58 -15.51 7.30 8.31
N ARG A 59 -15.46 7.46 6.97
CA ARG A 59 -15.10 8.74 6.36
C ARG A 59 -16.01 9.89 6.80
N LYS A 60 -17.32 9.62 6.90
CA LYS A 60 -18.31 10.61 7.35
C LYS A 60 -18.10 10.98 8.82
N ASP A 61 -17.85 9.99 9.68
CA ASP A 61 -17.68 10.20 11.13
C ASP A 61 -16.37 10.97 11.41
N LEU A 62 -15.35 10.79 10.56
CA LEU A 62 -14.09 11.50 10.64
C LEU A 62 -14.10 12.89 9.98
N ALA A 63 -15.21 13.31 9.38
CA ALA A 63 -15.30 14.63 8.71
C ALA A 63 -15.05 15.82 9.64
N ALA A 64 -15.21 15.63 10.96
CA ALA A 64 -14.84 16.63 11.96
C ALA A 64 -13.33 16.89 12.06
N PHE A 65 -12.51 15.96 11.57
CA PHE A 65 -11.05 15.97 11.59
C PHE A 65 -10.46 16.11 10.18
N ASN A 66 -11.13 16.84 9.31
CA ASN A 66 -10.78 16.93 7.89
C ASN A 66 -9.56 17.81 7.58
N THR A 67 -9.00 18.50 8.57
CA THR A 67 -7.75 19.26 8.46
C THR A 67 -6.77 18.90 9.58
N PRO A 68 -5.45 19.12 9.39
CA PRO A 68 -4.45 18.95 10.45
C PRO A 68 -4.76 19.70 11.76
N GLU A 69 -5.34 20.91 11.68
CA GLU A 69 -5.70 21.70 12.85
C GLU A 69 -6.83 21.05 13.64
N THR A 70 -7.90 20.61 12.94
CA THR A 70 -9.03 19.95 13.59
C THR A 70 -8.63 18.60 14.16
N ALA A 71 -7.73 17.87 13.49
CA ALA A 71 -7.17 16.63 14.00
C ALA A 71 -6.36 16.87 15.30
N LYS A 72 -5.48 17.89 15.32
CA LYS A 72 -4.73 18.26 16.53
C LYS A 72 -5.66 18.67 17.67
N ALA A 73 -6.70 19.43 17.39
CA ALA A 73 -7.72 19.80 18.39
C ALA A 73 -8.45 18.57 18.96
N GLY A 74 -8.58 17.50 18.16
CA GLY A 74 -9.12 16.20 18.56
C GLY A 74 -8.13 15.28 19.27
N GLY A 75 -6.89 15.73 19.52
CA GLY A 75 -5.87 14.95 20.21
C GLY A 75 -4.99 14.07 19.31
N PHE A 76 -5.10 14.22 17.99
CA PHE A 76 -4.21 13.56 17.04
C PHE A 76 -2.97 14.42 16.81
N MET A 77 -1.79 13.83 16.94
CA MET A 77 -0.53 14.54 16.78
C MET A 77 0.28 13.91 15.63
N PRO A 78 0.93 14.73 14.78
CA PRO A 78 1.75 14.19 13.70
C PRO A 78 2.93 13.40 14.29
N VAL A 79 3.14 12.23 13.73
CA VAL A 79 4.31 11.39 14.02
C VAL A 79 4.95 11.05 12.69
N LEU A 80 6.24 11.22 12.57
CA LEU A 80 6.96 11.15 11.30
C LEU A 80 6.58 12.29 10.34
N GLY A 81 7.38 12.48 9.30
CA GLY A 81 7.07 13.41 8.21
C GLY A 81 6.10 12.79 7.20
N ASP A 82 5.90 13.49 6.10
CA ASP A 82 5.19 12.94 4.94
C ASP A 82 6.00 11.79 4.35
N ILE A 83 5.33 10.65 4.15
CA ILE A 83 5.92 9.46 3.56
C ILE A 83 5.20 9.19 2.23
N PRO A 84 5.93 9.15 1.11
CA PRO A 84 5.33 8.86 -0.19
C PRO A 84 4.50 7.57 -0.14
N GLY A 85 3.26 7.65 -0.61
CA GLY A 85 2.31 6.54 -0.56
C GLY A 85 1.64 6.27 0.79
N MET A 86 2.02 7.00 1.85
CA MET A 86 1.39 6.91 3.18
C MET A 86 0.85 8.25 3.69
N GLY A 87 1.42 9.36 3.22
CA GLY A 87 1.13 10.67 3.80
C GLY A 87 1.70 10.83 5.20
N THR A 88 1.21 11.83 5.91
CA THR A 88 1.58 12.10 7.32
C THR A 88 0.59 11.42 8.26
N HIS A 89 1.10 10.61 9.17
CA HIS A 89 0.30 9.96 10.22
C HIS A 89 0.10 10.88 11.41
N TYR A 90 -1.15 11.09 11.78
CA TYR A 90 -1.57 11.81 12.99
C TYR A 90 -2.11 10.80 13.99
N VAL A 91 -1.43 10.56 15.09
CA VAL A 91 -1.75 9.51 16.07
C VAL A 91 -2.44 10.09 17.29
N ASN A 92 -3.53 9.48 17.71
CA ASN A 92 -4.15 9.74 18.99
C ASN A 92 -3.69 8.67 20.01
N MET A 93 -2.70 9.01 20.80
CA MET A 93 -2.10 8.08 21.77
C MET A 93 -3.12 7.54 22.79
N ALA A 94 -4.14 8.32 23.17
CA ALA A 94 -5.17 7.85 24.09
C ALA A 94 -6.05 6.75 23.49
N VAL A 95 -6.22 6.75 22.17
CA VAL A 95 -6.92 5.68 21.43
C VAL A 95 -5.99 4.50 21.21
N SER A 96 -4.76 4.73 20.76
CA SER A 96 -3.76 3.70 20.50
C SER A 96 -3.45 2.84 21.74
N MET A 97 -3.49 3.43 22.93
CA MET A 97 -3.28 2.71 24.19
C MET A 97 -4.41 1.75 24.59
N ARG A 98 -5.52 1.71 23.85
CA ARG A 98 -6.60 0.73 24.08
C ARG A 98 -6.22 -0.70 23.70
N GLY A 99 -5.07 -0.86 23.06
CA GLY A 99 -4.57 -2.16 22.63
C GLY A 99 -5.48 -2.80 21.57
N LYS A 100 -5.74 -4.10 21.73
CA LYS A 100 -6.54 -4.88 20.76
C LYS A 100 -8.04 -4.62 20.81
N ASN A 101 -8.56 -3.74 21.65
CA ASN A 101 -9.95 -3.34 21.69
C ASN A 101 -10.25 -2.34 20.58
N LEU A 102 -10.22 -2.82 19.35
CA LEU A 102 -10.40 -2.01 18.15
C LEU A 102 -11.90 -1.71 17.95
N ASP A 103 -12.21 -0.44 17.81
CA ASP A 103 -13.51 0.04 17.38
C ASP A 103 -13.36 0.63 15.97
N VAL A 104 -14.07 0.06 15.01
CA VAL A 104 -14.01 0.49 13.61
C VAL A 104 -14.32 1.97 13.41
N ASN A 105 -15.12 2.56 14.30
CA ASN A 105 -15.49 3.97 14.21
C ASN A 105 -14.48 4.91 14.88
N THR A 106 -13.50 4.37 15.61
CA THR A 106 -12.50 5.15 16.34
C THR A 106 -11.09 4.69 16.03
N PRO A 107 -10.59 4.94 14.80
CA PRO A 107 -9.20 4.66 14.45
C PRO A 107 -8.26 5.46 15.34
N ASP A 108 -7.11 4.90 15.62
CA ASP A 108 -6.08 5.58 16.42
C ASP A 108 -5.20 6.51 15.59
N GLN A 109 -5.31 6.45 14.26
CA GLN A 109 -4.52 7.28 13.36
C GLN A 109 -5.37 7.87 12.23
N LEU A 110 -5.02 9.08 11.82
CA LEU A 110 -5.52 9.77 10.64
C LEU A 110 -4.37 9.97 9.66
N LEU A 111 -4.64 9.79 8.37
CA LEU A 111 -3.66 9.94 7.31
C LEU A 111 -3.94 11.22 6.53
N PHE A 112 -2.97 12.10 6.47
CA PHE A 112 -3.07 13.36 5.74
C PHE A 112 -2.08 13.42 4.58
N ARG A 113 -2.56 13.93 3.46
CA ARG A 113 -1.73 14.45 2.39
C ARG A 113 -1.88 15.96 2.41
N GLU A 114 -0.81 16.66 2.76
CA GLU A 114 -0.88 18.11 3.02
C GLU A 114 -2.01 18.44 4.00
N GLU A 115 -3.00 19.22 3.57
CA GLU A 115 -4.15 19.64 4.37
C GLU A 115 -5.37 18.70 4.26
N GLN A 116 -5.29 17.65 3.44
CA GLN A 116 -6.42 16.78 3.13
C GLN A 116 -6.37 15.47 3.91
N LEU A 117 -7.44 15.13 4.60
CA LEU A 117 -7.65 13.79 5.16
C LEU A 117 -7.84 12.78 4.02
N VAL A 118 -6.89 11.87 3.86
CA VAL A 118 -6.87 10.86 2.78
C VAL A 118 -7.15 9.45 3.27
N GLY A 119 -7.08 9.20 4.57
CA GLY A 119 -7.32 7.88 5.15
C GLY A 119 -7.30 7.87 6.66
N ALA A 120 -7.42 6.67 7.20
CA ALA A 120 -7.28 6.38 8.62
C ALA A 120 -6.48 5.08 8.80
N ALA A 121 -5.98 4.85 10.01
CA ALA A 121 -5.35 3.57 10.34
C ALA A 121 -5.71 3.12 11.76
N TYR A 122 -5.60 1.82 11.94
CA TYR A 122 -5.73 1.12 13.21
C TYR A 122 -4.40 0.48 13.53
N SER A 123 -3.97 0.57 14.79
CA SER A 123 -2.75 -0.08 15.21
C SER A 123 -2.83 -0.71 16.59
N PHE A 124 -2.02 -1.71 16.82
CA PHE A 124 -1.75 -2.28 18.14
C PHE A 124 -0.34 -2.87 18.15
N THR A 125 0.19 -3.10 19.34
CA THR A 125 1.51 -3.72 19.52
C THR A 125 1.35 -5.10 20.14
N ASP A 126 1.97 -6.11 19.53
CA ASP A 126 2.01 -7.49 20.05
C ASP A 126 3.18 -8.27 19.41
N VAL A 127 3.30 -9.55 19.77
CA VAL A 127 4.25 -10.45 19.11
C VAL A 127 3.91 -10.57 17.61
N PRO A 128 4.93 -10.76 16.75
CA PRO A 128 4.70 -10.95 15.32
C PRO A 128 3.67 -12.06 15.06
N ASP A 129 2.97 -11.96 13.94
CA ASP A 129 1.94 -12.93 13.52
C ASP A 129 0.75 -13.09 14.47
N THR A 130 0.55 -12.20 15.42
CA THR A 130 -0.63 -12.20 16.26
C THR A 130 -1.89 -12.04 15.43
N LYS A 131 -2.82 -12.99 15.57
CA LYS A 131 -4.13 -12.94 14.91
C LYS A 131 -5.11 -12.11 15.72
N VAL A 132 -5.46 -10.95 15.20
CA VAL A 132 -6.54 -10.11 15.76
C VAL A 132 -7.64 -10.02 14.71
N PRO A 133 -8.92 -10.10 15.12
CA PRO A 133 -10.02 -9.93 14.19
C PRO A 133 -9.90 -8.61 13.44
N LEU A 134 -10.14 -8.65 12.14
CA LEU A 134 -10.20 -7.46 11.31
C LEU A 134 -11.51 -6.70 11.60
N PRO A 135 -11.49 -5.38 11.60
CA PRO A 135 -12.70 -4.58 11.73
C PRO A 135 -13.56 -4.57 10.45
N PHE A 136 -13.05 -5.14 9.36
CA PHE A 136 -13.71 -5.24 8.06
C PHE A 136 -13.82 -6.70 7.63
N ASN A 137 -14.83 -7.03 6.81
CA ASN A 137 -15.08 -8.41 6.35
C ASN A 137 -14.45 -8.69 4.97
N SER A 138 -13.90 -7.68 4.31
CA SER A 138 -13.23 -7.86 3.01
C SER A 138 -11.96 -8.68 3.15
N ASP A 139 -11.75 -9.62 2.22
CA ASP A 139 -10.50 -10.38 2.10
C ASP A 139 -9.31 -9.48 1.73
N LEU A 140 -9.57 -8.24 1.27
CA LEU A 140 -8.54 -7.23 1.00
C LEU A 140 -8.03 -6.55 2.28
N ALA A 141 -8.80 -6.57 3.36
CA ALA A 141 -8.35 -6.03 4.63
C ALA A 141 -7.35 -6.99 5.27
N SER A 142 -6.18 -6.49 5.62
CA SER A 142 -5.15 -7.30 6.28
C SER A 142 -4.30 -6.47 7.23
N TRP A 143 -3.92 -7.08 8.35
CA TRP A 143 -2.88 -6.53 9.20
C TRP A 143 -1.52 -6.70 8.52
N HIS A 144 -0.67 -5.71 8.63
CA HIS A 144 0.73 -5.79 8.22
C HIS A 144 1.63 -5.35 9.38
N ASP A 145 2.82 -5.95 9.43
CA ASP A 145 3.78 -5.75 10.52
C ASP A 145 4.79 -4.66 10.15
N HIS A 146 5.15 -3.86 11.16
CA HIS A 146 6.19 -2.85 11.07
C HIS A 146 7.41 -3.27 11.93
N PRO A 147 8.29 -4.15 11.42
CA PRO A 147 9.43 -4.67 12.18
C PRO A 147 10.42 -3.57 12.59
N GLN A 148 10.48 -2.45 11.87
CA GLN A 148 11.30 -1.29 12.24
C GLN A 148 10.88 -0.64 13.57
N PHE A 149 9.66 -0.90 14.04
CA PHE A 149 9.16 -0.45 15.35
C PHE A 149 9.14 -1.56 16.39
N ALA A 150 9.76 -2.72 16.08
CA ALA A 150 9.81 -3.84 17.00
C ALA A 150 10.62 -3.49 18.28
N ARG A 151 10.04 -3.83 19.44
CA ARG A 151 10.67 -3.67 20.75
C ARG A 151 10.26 -4.81 21.66
N ASP A 152 11.19 -5.31 22.43
CA ASP A 152 10.93 -6.35 23.45
C ASP A 152 10.22 -7.60 22.90
N GLY A 153 10.50 -7.96 21.62
CA GLY A 153 9.88 -9.10 20.96
C GLY A 153 8.47 -8.83 20.44
N GLN A 154 8.00 -7.59 20.51
CA GLN A 154 6.72 -7.15 19.95
C GLN A 154 6.96 -6.26 18.72
N THR A 155 6.02 -6.25 17.77
CA THR A 155 6.00 -5.34 16.63
C THR A 155 4.71 -4.53 16.59
N LEU A 156 4.71 -3.48 15.80
CA LEU A 156 3.53 -2.70 15.51
C LEU A 156 2.78 -3.36 14.35
N HIS A 157 1.52 -3.73 14.58
CA HIS A 157 0.57 -4.19 13.57
C HIS A 157 -0.28 -3.01 13.14
N MET A 158 -0.50 -2.85 11.84
CA MET A 158 -1.28 -1.74 11.30
C MET A 158 -2.21 -2.20 10.17
N LEU A 159 -3.35 -1.53 10.06
CA LEU A 159 -4.30 -1.66 8.96
C LEU A 159 -4.67 -0.24 8.50
N HIS A 160 -4.46 0.05 7.21
CA HIS A 160 -4.87 1.30 6.59
C HIS A 160 -6.27 1.21 6.00
N VAL A 161 -6.96 2.36 5.95
CA VAL A 161 -8.22 2.54 5.24
C VAL A 161 -8.15 3.86 4.45
N TRP A 162 -8.12 3.77 3.13
CA TRP A 162 -8.02 4.91 2.23
C TRP A 162 -9.40 5.46 1.88
N PHE A 163 -9.49 6.80 1.80
CA PHE A 163 -10.70 7.53 1.39
C PHE A 163 -10.57 8.15 -0.01
N VAL A 164 -9.40 8.02 -0.60
CA VAL A 164 -9.02 8.50 -1.95
C VAL A 164 -8.67 7.30 -2.82
N PRO A 165 -8.60 7.46 -4.15
CA PRO A 165 -8.19 6.36 -5.03
C PRO A 165 -6.92 5.66 -4.56
N SER A 166 -6.92 4.33 -4.64
CA SER A 166 -5.79 3.49 -4.26
C SER A 166 -5.73 2.25 -5.16
N SER A 167 -4.57 1.98 -5.75
CA SER A 167 -4.37 0.87 -6.68
C SER A 167 -4.77 -0.50 -6.11
N ASN A 168 -4.61 -0.68 -4.81
CA ASN A 168 -4.89 -1.93 -4.11
C ASN A 168 -6.20 -1.90 -3.32
N GLY A 169 -7.09 -0.97 -3.66
CA GLY A 169 -8.34 -0.77 -2.94
C GLY A 169 -8.17 0.00 -1.63
N PRO A 170 -9.25 0.13 -0.85
CA PRO A 170 -9.25 0.98 0.35
C PRO A 170 -8.40 0.44 1.49
N PHE A 171 -7.98 -0.82 1.47
CA PHE A 171 -7.23 -1.46 2.56
C PHE A 171 -5.75 -1.70 2.23
N ALA A 172 -5.23 -1.06 1.17
CA ALA A 172 -3.82 -1.17 0.81
C ALA A 172 -2.91 -0.67 1.94
N GLY A 173 -1.87 -1.43 2.25
CA GLY A 173 -0.84 -1.02 3.22
C GLY A 173 -0.05 0.20 2.74
N LEU A 174 0.06 0.39 1.43
CA LEU A 174 0.67 1.56 0.79
C LEU A 174 -0.23 2.02 -0.37
N ASN A 175 -0.52 3.30 -0.46
CA ASN A 175 -1.24 3.88 -1.60
C ASN A 175 -0.26 4.44 -2.62
N PHE A 176 0.06 3.66 -3.63
CA PHE A 176 1.01 4.04 -4.69
C PHE A 176 0.55 5.23 -5.54
N TRP A 177 -0.74 5.57 -5.52
CA TRP A 177 -1.30 6.70 -6.25
C TRP A 177 -1.11 8.04 -5.53
N LEU A 178 -0.92 8.01 -4.21
CA LEU A 178 -0.87 9.21 -3.40
C LEU A 178 0.21 10.21 -3.84
N PRO A 179 1.45 9.81 -4.16
CA PRO A 179 2.47 10.72 -4.68
C PRO A 179 2.06 11.38 -6.00
N TYR A 180 1.46 10.64 -6.91
CA TYR A 180 1.02 11.17 -8.21
C TYR A 180 -0.12 12.17 -8.05
N GLU A 181 -1.10 11.86 -7.19
CA GLU A 181 -2.18 12.78 -6.87
C GLU A 181 -1.67 14.07 -6.22
N THR A 182 -0.67 13.98 -5.34
CA THR A 182 -0.04 15.13 -4.69
C THR A 182 0.63 16.04 -5.72
N ALA A 183 1.29 15.45 -6.72
CA ALA A 183 1.92 16.19 -7.82
C ALA A 183 0.92 16.69 -8.87
N GLY A 184 -0.37 16.39 -8.73
CA GLY A 184 -1.38 16.72 -9.74
C GLY A 184 -1.26 15.86 -11.02
N VAL A 185 -0.56 14.74 -10.94
CA VAL A 185 -0.39 13.80 -12.04
C VAL A 185 -1.45 12.71 -11.91
N SER A 186 -2.34 12.63 -12.89
CA SER A 186 -3.36 11.58 -12.94
C SER A 186 -2.81 10.38 -13.70
N ILE A 187 -2.51 9.30 -12.98
CA ILE A 187 -2.19 8.00 -13.60
C ILE A 187 -3.44 7.12 -13.51
N PRO A 188 -3.91 6.53 -14.62
CA PRO A 188 -5.02 5.59 -14.57
C PRO A 188 -4.63 4.39 -13.72
N ASN A 189 -5.61 3.82 -13.07
CA ASN A 189 -5.45 2.75 -12.12
C ASN A 189 -5.60 1.37 -12.81
N PRO A 190 -4.53 0.79 -13.37
CA PRO A 190 -4.61 -0.50 -14.04
C PRO A 190 -4.79 -1.63 -13.03
N CYS A 191 -5.46 -2.70 -13.47
CA CYS A 191 -5.78 -3.85 -12.65
C CYS A 191 -4.57 -4.53 -12.03
N TRP A 192 -3.51 -4.68 -12.80
CA TRP A 192 -2.32 -5.37 -12.34
C TRP A 192 -1.57 -4.63 -11.22
N MET A 193 -1.77 -3.31 -11.06
CA MET A 193 -1.20 -2.56 -9.94
C MET A 193 -1.78 -2.96 -8.58
N ALA A 194 -2.92 -3.63 -8.56
CA ALA A 194 -3.43 -4.24 -7.34
C ALA A 194 -2.67 -5.54 -6.95
N ASN A 195 -1.80 -6.04 -7.82
CA ASN A 195 -1.02 -7.24 -7.56
C ASN A 195 0.22 -6.90 -6.72
N GLU A 196 0.32 -7.49 -5.54
CA GLU A 196 1.45 -7.30 -4.63
C GLU A 196 2.81 -7.78 -5.19
N THR A 197 2.81 -8.61 -6.23
CA THR A 197 4.05 -9.10 -6.86
C THR A 197 4.95 -7.96 -7.34
N ASP A 198 4.38 -6.86 -7.78
CA ASP A 198 5.11 -5.71 -8.31
C ASP A 198 5.20 -4.55 -7.30
N ALA A 199 4.71 -4.75 -6.07
CA ALA A 199 4.61 -3.69 -5.07
C ALA A 199 5.94 -2.99 -4.78
N ASP A 200 7.04 -3.74 -4.73
CA ASP A 200 8.36 -3.18 -4.48
C ASP A 200 8.84 -2.30 -5.62
N VAL A 201 8.63 -2.72 -6.88
CA VAL A 201 8.99 -1.92 -8.06
C VAL A 201 8.17 -0.64 -8.09
N ILE A 202 6.84 -0.75 -7.93
CA ILE A 202 5.91 0.38 -7.93
C ILE A 202 6.28 1.39 -6.84
N ARG A 203 6.57 0.91 -5.63
CA ARG A 203 7.00 1.73 -4.50
C ARG A 203 8.30 2.48 -4.79
N ASN A 204 9.31 1.78 -5.31
CA ASN A 204 10.62 2.36 -5.58
C ASN A 204 10.54 3.42 -6.67
N VAL A 205 9.78 3.17 -7.74
CA VAL A 205 9.51 4.17 -8.79
C VAL A 205 8.77 5.38 -8.21
N SER A 206 7.77 5.17 -7.37
CA SER A 206 7.03 6.27 -6.74
C SER A 206 7.94 7.14 -5.87
N PHE A 207 8.84 6.55 -5.09
CA PHE A 207 9.80 7.28 -4.27
C PHE A 207 10.82 8.04 -5.14
N ALA A 208 11.35 7.41 -6.17
CA ALA A 208 12.28 8.04 -7.09
C ALA A 208 11.65 9.23 -7.83
N LEU A 209 10.38 9.13 -8.24
CA LEU A 209 9.65 10.24 -8.85
C LEU A 209 9.47 11.41 -7.88
N VAL A 210 9.17 11.13 -6.61
CA VAL A 210 9.08 12.17 -5.57
C VAL A 210 10.43 12.83 -5.35
N ASP A 211 11.52 12.07 -5.26
CA ASP A 211 12.88 12.60 -5.07
C ASP A 211 13.32 13.48 -6.25
N GLN A 212 12.80 13.23 -7.44
CA GLN A 212 12.99 14.04 -8.65
C GLN A 212 11.94 15.17 -8.80
N GLU A 213 11.13 15.42 -7.77
CA GLU A 213 10.06 16.44 -7.79
C GLU A 213 9.11 16.30 -9.01
N PHE A 214 8.98 15.08 -9.55
CA PHE A 214 8.22 14.76 -10.77
C PHE A 214 8.64 15.53 -12.02
N GLU A 215 9.89 15.96 -12.09
CA GLU A 215 10.42 16.74 -13.25
C GLU A 215 10.66 15.86 -14.49
N ARG A 216 10.78 14.54 -14.33
CA ARG A 216 10.98 13.61 -15.46
C ARG A 216 9.66 13.35 -16.21
N THR A 217 9.19 14.40 -16.92
CA THR A 217 7.92 14.38 -17.65
C THR A 217 7.90 13.36 -18.80
N ASP A 218 9.04 13.02 -19.36
CA ASP A 218 9.23 11.97 -20.36
C ASP A 218 8.91 10.58 -19.79
N MET A 219 9.43 10.29 -18.60
CA MET A 219 9.20 9.02 -17.91
C MET A 219 7.78 8.93 -17.37
N LEU A 220 7.26 10.02 -16.80
CA LEU A 220 5.86 10.09 -16.38
C LEU A 220 4.91 9.79 -17.55
N ALA A 221 5.19 10.34 -18.75
CA ALA A 221 4.38 10.07 -19.93
C ALA A 221 4.46 8.60 -20.37
N ALA A 222 5.63 7.98 -20.32
CA ALA A 222 5.80 6.57 -20.66
C ALA A 222 5.04 5.65 -19.68
N LEU A 223 5.16 5.91 -18.38
CA LEU A 223 4.44 5.18 -17.34
C LEU A 223 2.92 5.37 -17.46
N ASP A 224 2.45 6.59 -17.72
CA ASP A 224 1.03 6.90 -17.92
C ASP A 224 0.45 6.19 -19.15
N ILE A 225 1.15 6.21 -20.27
CA ILE A 225 0.71 5.52 -21.51
C ILE A 225 0.59 4.00 -21.26
N ALA A 226 1.59 3.39 -20.63
CA ALA A 226 1.58 1.97 -20.32
C ALA A 226 0.42 1.63 -19.35
N ALA A 227 0.20 2.45 -18.33
CA ALA A 227 -0.89 2.28 -17.38
C ALA A 227 -2.27 2.41 -18.05
N ARG A 228 -2.48 3.40 -18.93
CA ARG A 228 -3.74 3.58 -19.68
C ARG A 228 -4.05 2.43 -20.61
N ASN A 229 -3.03 1.77 -21.13
CA ASN A 229 -3.19 0.60 -21.99
C ASN A 229 -3.28 -0.71 -21.18
N ASP A 230 -3.24 -0.64 -19.87
CA ASP A 230 -3.17 -1.80 -18.98
C ASP A 230 -1.99 -2.73 -19.34
N ASP A 231 -0.89 -2.14 -19.81
CA ASP A 231 0.31 -2.84 -20.27
C ASP A 231 1.37 -2.90 -19.16
N ARG A 232 1.26 -3.95 -18.34
CA ARG A 232 2.22 -4.22 -17.26
C ARG A 232 3.66 -4.35 -17.79
N GLY A 233 3.85 -5.00 -18.93
CA GLY A 233 5.18 -5.22 -19.50
C GLY A 233 5.85 -3.91 -19.90
N ALA A 234 5.13 -3.05 -20.60
CA ALA A 234 5.61 -1.73 -20.98
C ALA A 234 5.86 -0.84 -19.75
N TRP A 235 5.00 -0.92 -18.73
CA TRP A 235 5.18 -0.15 -17.50
C TRP A 235 6.46 -0.56 -16.75
N LEU A 236 6.70 -1.87 -16.59
CA LEU A 236 7.91 -2.38 -15.94
C LEU A 236 9.17 -2.02 -16.72
N ALA A 237 9.13 -2.06 -18.07
CA ALA A 237 10.26 -1.66 -18.90
C ALA A 237 10.57 -0.16 -18.73
N ALA A 238 9.57 0.71 -18.71
CA ALA A 238 9.75 2.13 -18.45
C ALA A 238 10.29 2.39 -17.03
N ALA A 239 9.82 1.63 -16.04
CA ALA A 239 10.29 1.69 -14.67
C ALA A 239 11.79 1.32 -14.56
N ASP A 240 12.21 0.23 -15.22
CA ASP A 240 13.61 -0.21 -15.26
C ASP A 240 14.52 0.83 -15.92
N GLU A 241 14.08 1.43 -17.03
CA GLU A 241 14.80 2.51 -17.71
C GLU A 241 14.99 3.71 -16.78
N PHE A 242 13.91 4.17 -16.14
CA PHE A 242 13.95 5.28 -15.19
C PHE A 242 14.88 5.02 -14.01
N MET A 243 14.78 3.86 -13.38
CA MET A 243 15.63 3.51 -12.23
C MET A 243 17.09 3.30 -12.64
N GLY A 244 17.34 2.82 -13.87
CA GLY A 244 18.69 2.70 -14.45
C GLY A 244 19.35 4.05 -14.67
N ASP A 245 18.62 5.03 -15.18
CA ASP A 245 19.11 6.40 -15.39
C ASP A 245 19.52 7.09 -14.09
N LEU A 246 18.79 6.84 -12.98
CA LEU A 246 19.10 7.42 -11.67
C LEU A 246 20.37 6.85 -11.04
N SER A 247 20.82 5.67 -11.49
CA SER A 247 22.01 4.98 -10.96
C SER A 247 23.27 5.22 -11.77
N SER A 248 23.19 5.93 -12.89
CA SER A 248 24.31 6.23 -13.82
C SER A 248 24.92 7.61 -13.53
#